data_181fd2c5ad7173c087a12b831b455485
#
_entry.id   181fd2c5ad7173c087a12b831b455485
#
_cell.length_a   1.000
_cell.length_b   1.000
_cell.length_c   1.000
_cell.angle_alpha   90.00
_cell.angle_beta   90.00
_cell.angle_gamma   90.00
#
_symmetry.space_group_name_H-M   'P 1'
#
loop_
_entity.id
_entity.type
_entity.pdbx_description
1 polymer ?
#
loop_
_entity_poly.entity_id
_entity_poly.type
_entity_poly.pdbx_seq_one_letter_code
_entity_poly.pdbx_strand_id
1 'polypeptide(L)'
;LAAGGVRLEQFYAQSLCTQSRAAIMTGRYPWRYGLQTIVIPSKGTYGLAFDERTLPEILRDTGYQTSMIGKWHLGHADRNFWPRQRGFDYHYGAVLGEIDYFT
;
A
#
# COMPACT_ATOMS: atom_id res chain seq x y z
N LEU A 1 12.11 -6.74 19.05
CA LEU A 1 11.98 -5.57 18.17
C LEU A 1 11.87 -4.28 18.97
N ALA A 2 10.89 -4.13 19.86
CA ALA A 2 10.67 -2.89 20.59
C ALA A 2 11.87 -2.46 21.46
N ALA A 3 12.55 -3.38 22.10
CA ALA A 3 13.73 -3.09 22.94
C ALA A 3 14.98 -2.68 22.14
N GLY A 4 15.06 -3.10 20.87
CA GLY A 4 16.18 -2.78 19.99
C GLY A 4 15.86 -1.73 18.91
N GLY A 5 14.69 -1.10 18.98
CA GLY A 5 14.22 -0.18 17.97
C GLY A 5 13.59 1.10 18.57
N VAL A 6 12.78 1.77 17.74
CA VAL A 6 12.01 2.93 18.16
C VAL A 6 10.55 2.54 18.31
N ARG A 7 9.94 2.88 19.44
CA ARG A 7 8.51 2.75 19.69
C ARG A 7 7.84 4.11 19.60
N LEU A 8 6.90 4.24 18.67
CA LEU A 8 6.14 5.47 18.47
C LEU A 8 4.87 5.42 19.32
N GLU A 9 4.83 6.18 20.41
CA GLU A 9 3.69 6.19 21.34
C GLU A 9 2.47 6.93 20.78
N GLN A 10 2.69 7.86 19.85
CA GLN A 10 1.65 8.65 19.20
C GLN A 10 1.90 8.66 17.70
N PHE A 11 1.40 7.64 17.01
CA PHE A 11 1.46 7.53 15.56
C PHE A 11 0.04 7.59 14.98
N TYR A 12 -0.23 8.63 14.21
CA TYR A 12 -1.54 8.87 13.61
C TYR A 12 -1.52 8.54 12.13
N ALA A 13 -2.52 7.76 11.68
CA ALA A 13 -2.75 7.42 10.29
C ALA A 13 -3.97 8.17 9.74
N GLN A 14 -4.30 7.95 8.48
CA GLN A 14 -5.54 8.44 7.89
C GLN A 14 -6.75 7.62 8.39
N SER A 15 -7.95 8.14 8.20
CA SER A 15 -9.17 7.53 8.75
C SER A 15 -9.55 6.18 8.12
N LEU A 16 -9.11 5.92 6.88
CA LEU A 16 -9.48 4.72 6.13
C LEU A 16 -8.25 4.02 5.54
N CYS A 17 -8.45 2.75 5.12
CA CYS A 17 -7.39 1.85 4.72
C CYS A 17 -6.64 2.30 3.46
N THR A 18 -7.30 2.64 2.36
CA THR A 18 -6.63 3.09 1.13
C THR A 18 -5.76 4.32 1.38
N GLN A 19 -6.29 5.32 2.08
CA GLN A 19 -5.57 6.55 2.39
C GLN A 19 -4.33 6.31 3.25
N SER A 20 -4.48 5.54 4.33
CA SER A 20 -3.36 5.23 5.23
C SER A 20 -2.28 4.43 4.52
N ARG A 21 -2.67 3.43 3.72
CA ARG A 21 -1.75 2.59 2.96
C ARG A 21 -1.01 3.39 1.90
N ALA A 22 -1.72 4.22 1.14
CA ALA A 22 -1.12 5.09 0.15
C ALA A 22 -0.11 6.07 0.78
N ALA A 23 -0.47 6.69 1.91
CA ALA A 23 0.43 7.59 2.63
C ALA A 23 1.69 6.87 3.12
N ILE A 24 1.58 5.66 3.68
CA ILE A 24 2.74 4.86 4.12
C ILE A 24 3.62 4.47 2.92
N MET A 25 3.02 4.05 1.82
CA MET A 25 3.77 3.61 0.64
C MET A 25 4.49 4.74 -0.08
N THR A 26 3.94 5.96 -0.06
CA THR A 26 4.48 7.10 -0.83
C THR A 26 5.21 8.13 0.02
N GLY A 27 5.01 8.14 1.34
CA GLY A 27 5.47 9.20 2.21
C GLY A 27 4.77 10.56 1.96
N ARG A 28 3.66 10.57 1.23
CA ARG A 28 2.92 11.78 0.82
C ARG A 28 1.47 11.73 1.27
N TYR A 29 0.88 12.89 1.44
CA TYR A 29 -0.54 12.98 1.79
C TYR A 29 -1.45 12.57 0.63
N PRO A 30 -2.51 11.76 0.88
CA PRO A 30 -3.38 11.19 -0.16
C PRO A 30 -4.07 12.21 -1.08
N TRP A 31 -4.33 13.42 -0.61
CA TRP A 31 -4.94 14.48 -1.43
C TRP A 31 -4.04 15.00 -2.55
N ARG A 32 -2.73 14.70 -2.51
CA ARG A 32 -1.80 15.11 -3.57
C ARG A 32 -1.94 14.27 -4.84
N TYR A 33 -2.57 13.10 -4.74
CA TYR A 33 -2.76 12.17 -5.85
C TYR A 33 -4.17 11.55 -5.89
N GLY A 34 -5.17 12.21 -5.26
CA GLY A 34 -6.59 11.91 -5.43
C GLY A 34 -7.16 10.74 -4.63
N LEU A 35 -6.45 10.21 -3.64
CA LEU A 35 -6.92 9.09 -2.80
C LEU A 35 -7.37 9.50 -1.39
N GLN A 36 -7.98 10.70 -1.24
CA GLN A 36 -8.32 11.24 0.08
C GLN A 36 -9.75 10.96 0.56
N THR A 37 -10.70 10.66 -0.34
CA THR A 37 -12.12 10.72 0.00
C THR A 37 -12.72 9.39 0.40
N ILE A 38 -12.43 8.32 -0.35
CA ILE A 38 -13.05 7.00 -0.16
C ILE A 38 -12.01 5.91 -0.43
N VAL A 39 -12.21 4.73 0.14
CA VAL A 39 -11.45 3.53 -0.21
C VAL A 39 -11.75 3.11 -1.65
N ILE A 40 -10.82 2.45 -2.30
CA ILE A 40 -11.04 1.89 -3.62
C ILE A 40 -12.06 0.76 -3.51
N PRO A 41 -13.28 0.92 -4.07
CA PRO A 41 -14.31 -0.09 -3.96
C PRO A 41 -13.99 -1.32 -4.83
N SER A 42 -14.63 -2.46 -4.55
CA SER A 42 -14.41 -3.72 -5.29
C SER A 42 -14.64 -3.62 -6.81
N LYS A 43 -15.48 -2.67 -7.25
CA LYS A 43 -15.71 -2.35 -8.67
C LYS A 43 -14.88 -1.18 -9.17
N GLY A 44 -13.98 -0.63 -8.35
CA GLY A 44 -13.13 0.49 -8.72
C GLY A 44 -12.10 0.09 -9.77
N THR A 45 -11.95 0.92 -10.80
CA THR A 45 -11.01 0.70 -11.91
C THR A 45 -9.73 1.51 -11.78
N TYR A 46 -9.60 2.30 -10.71
CA TYR A 46 -8.45 3.16 -10.41
C TYR A 46 -7.60 2.58 -9.27
N GLY A 47 -6.44 3.16 -9.08
CA GLY A 47 -5.51 2.79 -8.01
C GLY A 47 -4.55 3.92 -7.67
N LEU A 48 -3.50 3.60 -6.93
CA LEU A 48 -2.40 4.54 -6.67
C LEU A 48 -1.77 4.95 -8.00
N ALA A 49 -1.70 6.26 -8.23
CA ALA A 49 -1.14 6.82 -9.46
C ALA A 49 0.25 6.24 -9.77
N PHE A 50 0.53 5.97 -11.04
CA PHE A 50 1.76 5.29 -11.46
C PHE A 50 3.02 6.15 -11.32
N ASP A 51 2.88 7.46 -11.33
CA ASP A 51 3.94 8.44 -11.10
C ASP A 51 4.30 8.61 -9.61
N GLU A 52 3.46 8.10 -8.69
CA GLU A 52 3.79 8.06 -7.27
C GLU A 52 4.80 6.96 -6.98
N ARG A 53 6.01 7.35 -6.63
CA ARG A 53 7.07 6.42 -6.25
C ARG A 53 6.81 5.83 -4.87
N THR A 54 6.85 4.52 -4.76
CA THR A 54 6.57 3.81 -3.51
C THR A 54 7.82 3.47 -2.72
N LEU A 55 7.69 3.32 -1.41
CA LEU A 55 8.77 2.89 -0.52
C LEU A 55 9.46 1.58 -0.98
N PRO A 56 8.73 0.50 -1.35
CA PRO A 56 9.38 -0.71 -1.86
C PRO A 56 10.14 -0.49 -3.17
N GLU A 57 9.69 0.39 -4.06
CA GLU A 57 10.45 0.75 -5.26
C GLU A 57 11.79 1.41 -4.90
N ILE A 58 11.80 2.32 -3.92
CA ILE A 58 13.00 2.97 -3.43
C ILE A 58 13.96 1.95 -2.79
N LEU A 59 13.44 1.07 -1.94
CA LEU A 59 14.24 0.05 -1.27
C LEU A 59 14.83 -0.95 -2.26
N ARG A 60 14.06 -1.40 -3.24
CA ARG A 60 14.54 -2.29 -4.29
C ARG A 60 15.67 -1.66 -5.11
N ASP A 61 15.55 -0.38 -5.46
CA ASP A 61 16.60 0.36 -6.19
C ASP A 61 17.90 0.48 -5.38
N THR A 62 17.82 0.36 -4.05
CA THR A 62 19.00 0.36 -3.17
C THR A 62 19.49 -1.05 -2.80
N GLY A 63 18.96 -2.09 -3.46
CA GLY A 63 19.43 -3.47 -3.34
C GLY A 63 18.72 -4.32 -2.29
N TYR A 64 17.63 -3.83 -1.71
CA TYR A 64 16.80 -4.65 -0.81
C TYR A 64 15.92 -5.61 -1.58
N GLN A 65 15.74 -6.81 -1.06
CA GLN A 65 14.62 -7.67 -1.42
C GLN A 65 13.37 -7.23 -0.67
N THR A 66 12.28 -7.07 -1.40
CA THR A 66 11.04 -6.50 -0.88
C THR A 66 9.92 -7.52 -0.88
N SER A 67 9.27 -7.70 0.26
CA SER A 67 8.17 -8.66 0.40
C SER A 67 6.98 -8.01 1.11
N MET A 68 5.79 -8.35 0.64
CA MET A 68 4.54 -7.94 1.27
C MET A 68 3.70 -9.16 1.61
N ILE A 69 3.26 -9.23 2.86
CA ILE A 69 2.29 -10.23 3.33
C ILE A 69 1.09 -9.47 3.89
N GLY A 70 -0.09 -9.76 3.32
CA GLY A 70 -1.35 -9.15 3.77
C GLY A 70 -2.07 -8.32 2.71
N LYS A 71 -2.85 -7.36 3.18
CA LYS A 71 -3.75 -6.54 2.37
C LYS A 71 -3.02 -5.43 1.61
N TRP A 72 -3.30 -5.29 0.31
CA TRP A 72 -2.81 -4.20 -0.53
C TRP A 72 -3.75 -2.98 -0.55
N HIS A 73 -4.87 -3.07 -1.21
CA HIS A 73 -5.94 -2.06 -1.32
C HIS A 73 -5.52 -0.72 -1.95
N LEU A 74 -4.56 -0.74 -2.88
CA LEU A 74 -4.11 0.45 -3.64
C LEU A 74 -4.32 0.32 -5.15
N GLY A 75 -5.26 -0.53 -5.55
CA GLY A 75 -5.63 -0.81 -6.94
C GLY A 75 -5.58 -2.30 -7.24
N HIS A 76 -6.58 -2.79 -8.00
CA HIS A 76 -6.74 -4.21 -8.29
C HIS A 76 -7.22 -4.49 -9.71
N ALA A 77 -7.93 -3.56 -10.34
CA ALA A 77 -8.54 -3.75 -11.66
C ALA A 77 -7.50 -3.95 -12.78
N ASP A 78 -6.37 -3.29 -12.68
CA ASP A 78 -5.23 -3.48 -13.57
C ASP A 78 -4.06 -4.09 -12.78
N ARG A 79 -3.38 -5.06 -13.39
CA ARG A 79 -2.20 -5.71 -12.79
C ARG A 79 -1.06 -4.73 -12.51
N ASN A 80 -0.97 -3.64 -13.25
CA ASN A 80 0.03 -2.60 -13.02
C ASN A 80 -0.14 -1.90 -11.65
N PHE A 81 -1.31 -1.96 -11.02
CA PHE A 81 -1.53 -1.51 -9.65
C PHE A 81 -1.06 -2.52 -8.59
N TRP A 82 -0.82 -3.77 -8.94
CA TRP A 82 -0.57 -4.84 -7.97
C TRP A 82 0.80 -4.69 -7.29
N PRO A 83 0.96 -5.21 -6.08
CA PRO A 83 2.17 -5.04 -5.28
C PRO A 83 3.46 -5.34 -6.02
N ARG A 84 3.49 -6.42 -6.83
CA ARG A 84 4.68 -6.81 -7.59
C ARG A 84 5.07 -5.83 -8.69
N GLN A 85 4.14 -5.05 -9.19
CA GLN A 85 4.40 -3.98 -10.16
C GLN A 85 4.72 -2.66 -9.46
N ARG A 86 4.53 -2.61 -8.14
CA ARG A 86 4.73 -1.42 -7.30
C ARG A 86 5.87 -1.63 -6.29
N GLY A 87 6.90 -2.38 -6.72
CA GLY A 87 8.18 -2.47 -6.02
C GLY A 87 8.37 -3.67 -5.12
N PHE A 88 7.37 -4.54 -4.94
CA PHE A 88 7.54 -5.78 -4.18
C PHE A 88 7.99 -6.94 -5.06
N ASP A 89 9.06 -7.62 -4.67
CA ASP A 89 9.54 -8.86 -5.33
C ASP A 89 8.62 -10.04 -5.04
N TYR A 90 8.02 -10.05 -3.84
CA TYR A 90 7.08 -11.07 -3.39
C TYR A 90 5.83 -10.44 -2.79
N HIS A 91 4.67 -11.06 -3.06
CA HIS A 91 3.39 -10.71 -2.42
C HIS A 91 2.57 -11.97 -2.13
N TYR A 92 2.08 -12.05 -0.90
CA TYR A 92 1.08 -13.03 -0.48
C TYR A 92 -0.03 -12.34 0.31
N GLY A 93 -1.27 -12.42 -0.18
CA GLY A 93 -2.42 -11.82 0.49
C GLY A 93 -3.43 -11.18 -0.46
N ALA A 94 -4.31 -10.36 0.10
CA ALA A 94 -5.43 -9.75 -0.59
C ALA A 94 -5.00 -8.49 -1.37
N VAL A 95 -5.31 -8.43 -2.65
CA VAL A 95 -5.18 -7.21 -3.45
C VAL A 95 -6.33 -6.25 -3.18
N LEU A 96 -7.51 -6.80 -2.89
CA LEU A 96 -8.72 -6.07 -2.51
C LEU A 96 -8.72 -5.60 -1.04
N GLY A 97 -9.74 -4.84 -0.68
CA GLY A 97 -9.96 -4.35 0.68
C GLY A 97 -10.37 -5.43 1.67
N GLU A 98 -11.06 -6.44 1.18
CA GLU A 98 -11.63 -7.54 1.98
C GLU A 98 -11.50 -8.86 1.23
N ILE A 99 -11.38 -9.94 1.97
CA ILE A 99 -11.42 -11.31 1.48
C ILE A 99 -12.29 -12.14 2.43
N ASP A 100 -12.91 -13.18 1.90
CA ASP A 100 -13.47 -14.22 2.72
C ASP A 100 -12.34 -15.16 3.18
N TYR A 101 -12.24 -15.40 4.47
CA TYR A 101 -11.22 -16.26 5.05
C TYR A 101 -11.60 -17.74 5.10
N PHE A 102 -12.84 -18.07 4.76
CA PHE A 102 -13.43 -19.41 4.95
C PHE A 102 -13.92 -20.07 3.66
N THR A 103 -13.88 -19.37 2.52
CA THR A 103 -14.33 -19.91 1.20
C THR A 103 -13.27 -19.79 0.13
#